data_771902edccfe0ac6fcef0746631394c3
#
_entry.id   771902edccfe0ac6fcef0746631394c3
#
_cell.length_a   1.000
_cell.length_b   1.000
_cell.length_c   1.000
_cell.angle_alpha   90.00
_cell.angle_beta   90.00
_cell.angle_gamma   90.00
#
_symmetry.space_group_name_H-M   'P 1'
#
loop_
_entity.id
_entity.type
_entity.pdbx_description
1 polymer ?
#
loop_
_entity_poly.entity_id
_entity_poly.type
_entity_poly.pdbx_seq_one_letter_code
_entity_poly.pdbx_strand_id
1 'polypeptide(L)'
;MSDGKIEKLAVLIDADNAQPAIVDGLLLEIAKYGTANVKRIYGDWTLPGLKGWKEVLLQYSIQPIQQFGYTSGKNATDSALIIDAMDLLYTDKFDGFCIVSSDSDFTKLASRIREAGLFVYGFGERKTPEAFVSACDKFVFTEVLRSKDDYSEKIRRKTTSGLKKDTKLVNLLRNAVEASSDDSGWAHLASVGSNIAKQAPEFDPRNYGYKKLGELASATKLFQIEERAIGVGPSKAIYLKDKRKK
;
A
#
# COMPACT_ATOMS: atom_id res chain seq x y z
N MET A 1 19.34 1.59 -15.70
CA MET A 1 19.55 2.01 -14.29
C MET A 1 18.94 3.39 -14.22
N SER A 2 17.77 3.54 -13.59
CA SER A 2 17.19 4.87 -13.37
C SER A 2 18.11 5.58 -12.39
N ASP A 3 18.58 6.77 -12.77
CA ASP A 3 19.24 7.71 -11.86
C ASP A 3 18.41 7.76 -10.59
N GLY A 4 19.08 7.63 -9.43
CA GLY A 4 18.44 7.52 -8.14
C GLY A 4 17.73 8.78 -7.67
N LYS A 5 16.77 9.26 -8.46
CA LYS A 5 15.87 10.34 -8.04
C LYS A 5 15.02 9.83 -6.89
N ILE A 6 15.21 10.41 -5.72
CA ILE A 6 14.37 10.14 -4.55
C ILE A 6 13.01 10.81 -4.80
N GLU A 7 11.95 10.01 -4.84
CA GLU A 7 10.59 10.51 -5.04
C GLU A 7 10.15 11.37 -3.85
N LYS A 8 9.53 12.52 -4.16
CA LYS A 8 8.98 13.46 -3.17
C LYS A 8 7.50 13.19 -2.97
N LEU A 9 7.12 12.88 -1.75
CA LEU A 9 5.76 12.50 -1.42
C LEU A 9 5.07 13.52 -0.51
N ALA A 10 3.78 13.78 -0.80
CA ALA A 10 2.86 14.46 0.09
C ALA A 10 2.03 13.43 0.87
N VAL A 11 2.10 13.44 2.19
CA VAL A 11 1.36 12.53 3.08
C VAL A 11 0.22 13.28 3.73
N LEU A 12 -1.00 12.87 3.42
CA LEU A 12 -2.26 13.49 3.86
C LEU A 12 -3.06 12.46 4.65
N ILE A 13 -3.27 12.75 5.93
CA ILE A 13 -3.86 11.83 6.89
C ILE A 13 -5.23 12.36 7.33
N ASP A 14 -6.24 11.55 7.18
CA ASP A 14 -7.56 11.78 7.74
C ASP A 14 -7.58 11.27 9.20
N ALA A 15 -7.67 12.20 10.17
CA ALA A 15 -7.61 11.87 11.59
C ALA A 15 -8.85 11.12 12.09
N ASP A 16 -9.97 11.25 11.40
CA ASP A 16 -11.22 10.59 11.77
C ASP A 16 -11.21 9.09 11.41
N ASN A 17 -10.42 8.74 10.40
CA ASN A 17 -10.29 7.36 9.88
C ASN A 17 -8.94 6.69 10.19
N ALA A 18 -7.94 7.43 10.69
CA ALA A 18 -6.65 6.89 11.05
C ALA A 18 -6.44 6.84 12.57
N GLN A 19 -5.55 5.97 13.03
CA GLN A 19 -5.22 5.84 14.46
C GLN A 19 -3.74 6.18 14.71
N PRO A 20 -3.39 6.86 15.81
CA PRO A 20 -2.00 7.20 16.13
C PRO A 20 -1.05 6.00 16.16
N ALA A 21 -1.54 4.85 16.60
CA ALA A 21 -0.76 3.62 16.75
C ALA A 21 -0.14 3.06 15.45
N ILE A 22 -0.61 3.51 14.28
CA ILE A 22 -0.07 3.04 13.01
C ILE A 22 1.08 3.91 12.48
N VAL A 23 1.32 5.10 13.05
CA VAL A 23 2.17 6.14 12.42
C VAL A 23 3.60 5.68 12.22
N ASP A 24 4.19 5.01 13.19
CA ASP A 24 5.56 4.48 13.05
C ASP A 24 5.65 3.51 11.86
N GLY A 25 4.78 2.51 11.80
CA GLY A 25 4.72 1.57 10.69
C GLY A 25 4.34 2.23 9.36
N LEU A 26 3.47 3.24 9.38
CA LEU A 26 3.08 4.02 8.21
C LEU A 26 4.27 4.76 7.59
N LEU A 27 5.02 5.49 8.39
CA LEU A 27 6.18 6.24 7.89
C LEU A 27 7.31 5.32 7.43
N LEU A 28 7.53 4.19 8.10
CA LEU A 28 8.45 3.15 7.65
C LEU A 28 8.02 2.53 6.31
N GLU A 29 6.72 2.35 6.09
CA GLU A 29 6.20 1.86 4.81
C GLU A 29 6.34 2.89 3.71
N ILE A 30 5.97 4.16 3.98
CA ILE A 30 6.10 5.28 3.03
C ILE A 30 7.55 5.48 2.58
N ALA A 31 8.51 5.32 3.48
CA ALA A 31 9.94 5.42 3.17
C ALA A 31 10.44 4.43 2.10
N LYS A 32 9.69 3.38 1.81
CA LYS A 32 9.99 2.45 0.70
C LYS A 32 9.63 3.03 -0.67
N TYR A 33 8.75 4.01 -0.71
CA TYR A 33 8.25 4.63 -1.94
C TYR A 33 8.92 5.97 -2.22
N GLY A 34 9.36 6.69 -1.19
CA GLY A 34 10.02 7.99 -1.35
C GLY A 34 10.17 8.74 -0.03
N THR A 35 10.47 10.02 -0.12
CA THR A 35 10.61 10.91 1.04
C THR A 35 9.32 11.68 1.28
N ALA A 36 8.80 11.62 2.50
CA ALA A 36 7.64 12.40 2.95
C ALA A 36 8.02 13.87 3.18
N ASN A 37 7.97 14.69 2.13
CA ASN A 37 8.31 16.11 2.18
C ASN A 37 7.22 16.95 2.88
N VAL A 38 5.97 16.57 2.69
CA VAL A 38 4.81 17.14 3.38
C VAL A 38 4.14 16.03 4.18
N LYS A 39 3.84 16.31 5.45
CA LYS A 39 3.07 15.43 6.34
C LYS A 39 2.01 16.28 7.02
N ARG A 40 0.75 16.13 6.61
CA ARG A 40 -0.40 16.86 7.16
C ARG A 40 -1.46 15.89 7.64
N ILE A 41 -2.15 16.28 8.72
CA ILE A 41 -3.26 15.51 9.24
C ILE A 41 -4.45 16.46 9.50
N TYR A 42 -5.62 16.06 9.07
CA TYR A 42 -6.84 16.85 9.05
C TYR A 42 -7.81 16.32 10.07
N GLY A 43 -8.40 17.21 10.86
CA GLY A 43 -9.38 16.84 11.88
C GLY A 43 -9.88 18.02 12.69
N ASP A 44 -10.92 17.79 13.47
CA ASP A 44 -11.37 18.76 14.48
C ASP A 44 -10.62 18.52 15.80
N TRP A 45 -9.52 19.25 15.99
CA TRP A 45 -8.62 19.12 17.15
C TRP A 45 -9.25 19.59 18.47
N THR A 46 -10.46 20.12 18.45
CA THR A 46 -11.24 20.44 19.65
C THR A 46 -11.91 19.20 20.24
N LEU A 47 -12.04 18.14 19.43
CA LEU A 47 -12.69 16.89 19.85
C LEU A 47 -11.76 16.03 20.73
N PRO A 48 -12.29 15.41 21.79
CA PRO A 48 -11.50 14.59 22.72
C PRO A 48 -10.93 13.32 22.05
N GLY A 49 -11.54 12.83 20.98
CA GLY A 49 -11.11 11.62 20.25
C GLY A 49 -9.71 11.74 19.64
N LEU A 50 -9.26 12.95 19.34
CA LEU A 50 -7.96 13.18 18.70
C LEU A 50 -6.81 13.43 19.70
N LYS A 51 -7.06 13.34 21.02
CA LYS A 51 -6.01 13.58 22.04
C LYS A 51 -4.78 12.69 21.86
N GLY A 52 -4.95 11.43 21.45
CA GLY A 52 -3.86 10.48 21.25
C GLY A 52 -2.87 10.89 20.16
N TRP A 53 -3.24 11.81 19.29
CA TRP A 53 -2.37 12.32 18.24
C TRP A 53 -1.30 13.30 18.72
N LYS A 54 -1.49 14.03 19.83
CA LYS A 54 -0.62 15.14 20.26
C LYS A 54 0.86 14.77 20.33
N GLU A 55 1.18 13.66 21.00
CA GLU A 55 2.56 13.20 21.14
C GLU A 55 3.14 12.75 19.80
N VAL A 56 2.36 12.04 19.01
CA VAL A 56 2.72 11.52 17.71
C VAL A 56 3.01 12.63 16.70
N LEU A 57 2.20 13.72 16.71
CA LEU A 57 2.39 14.85 15.80
C LEU A 57 3.76 15.50 15.98
N LEU A 58 4.17 15.74 17.22
CA LEU A 58 5.48 16.34 17.53
C LEU A 58 6.61 15.39 17.18
N GLN A 59 6.51 14.12 17.60
CA GLN A 59 7.55 13.12 17.38
C GLN A 59 7.88 12.92 15.91
N TYR A 60 6.87 12.92 15.03
CA TYR A 60 7.04 12.64 13.60
C TYR A 60 6.95 13.89 12.72
N SER A 61 6.89 15.09 13.32
CA SER A 61 6.76 16.35 12.58
C SER A 61 5.58 16.33 11.59
N ILE A 62 4.41 15.90 12.07
CA ILE A 62 3.16 15.91 11.30
C ILE A 62 2.42 17.22 11.63
N GLN A 63 2.07 17.99 10.60
CA GLN A 63 1.38 19.27 10.76
C GLN A 63 -0.13 19.05 10.91
N PRO A 64 -0.75 19.39 12.05
CA PRO A 64 -2.19 19.35 12.19
C PRO A 64 -2.85 20.51 11.45
N ILE A 65 -3.89 20.18 10.70
CA ILE A 65 -4.76 21.15 10.03
C ILE A 65 -6.12 21.11 10.74
N GLN A 66 -6.51 22.25 11.31
CA GLN A 66 -7.79 22.38 12.00
C GLN A 66 -8.93 22.57 11.00
N GLN A 67 -9.94 21.73 11.14
CA GLN A 67 -11.22 21.92 10.46
C GLN A 67 -12.36 21.80 11.48
N PHE A 68 -13.06 22.90 11.73
CA PHE A 68 -14.20 22.89 12.64
C PHE A 68 -15.42 22.21 11.98
N GLY A 69 -16.04 21.31 12.70
CA GLY A 69 -17.34 20.74 12.33
C GLY A 69 -18.48 21.71 12.64
N TYR A 70 -18.84 22.58 11.70
CA TYR A 70 -19.96 23.54 11.90
C TYR A 70 -21.34 22.88 11.94
N THR A 71 -21.47 21.65 11.44
CA THR A 71 -22.71 20.87 11.43
C THR A 71 -22.36 19.40 11.60
N SER A 72 -23.07 18.70 12.48
CA SER A 72 -22.91 17.25 12.66
C SER A 72 -23.20 16.49 11.35
N GLY A 73 -22.32 15.56 10.98
CA GLY A 73 -22.50 14.67 9.82
C GLY A 73 -22.16 15.26 8.46
N LYS A 74 -21.37 16.34 8.38
CA LYS A 74 -20.83 16.83 7.11
C LYS A 74 -19.32 16.56 7.01
N ASN A 75 -18.87 16.17 5.82
CA ASN A 75 -17.49 15.83 5.45
C ASN A 75 -16.57 17.08 5.35
N ALA A 76 -16.55 17.91 6.41
CA ALA A 76 -15.79 19.16 6.40
C ALA A 76 -14.27 18.89 6.40
N THR A 77 -13.84 17.87 7.15
CA THR A 77 -12.45 17.41 7.23
C THR A 77 -11.98 16.87 5.86
N ASP A 78 -12.82 16.04 5.22
CA ASP A 78 -12.52 15.45 3.91
C ASP A 78 -12.37 16.53 2.84
N SER A 79 -13.28 17.53 2.86
CA SER A 79 -13.22 18.67 1.92
C SER A 79 -11.94 19.48 2.10
N ALA A 80 -11.49 19.72 3.33
CA ALA A 80 -10.24 20.42 3.62
C ALA A 80 -9.03 19.64 3.10
N LEU A 81 -9.00 18.31 3.31
CA LEU A 81 -7.95 17.43 2.78
C LEU A 81 -7.94 17.46 1.25
N ILE A 82 -9.11 17.37 0.61
CA ILE A 82 -9.22 17.37 -0.86
C ILE A 82 -8.72 18.69 -1.45
N ILE A 83 -9.11 19.84 -0.89
CA ILE A 83 -8.68 21.15 -1.35
C ILE A 83 -7.17 21.29 -1.25
N ASP A 84 -6.61 20.96 -0.09
CA ASP A 84 -5.17 21.06 0.16
C ASP A 84 -4.37 20.08 -0.72
N ALA A 85 -4.89 18.88 -0.96
CA ALA A 85 -4.32 17.93 -1.91
C ALA A 85 -4.27 18.49 -3.34
N MET A 86 -5.34 19.16 -3.78
CA MET A 86 -5.38 19.80 -5.09
C MET A 86 -4.42 20.99 -5.19
N ASP A 87 -4.30 21.79 -4.14
CA ASP A 87 -3.33 22.89 -4.09
C ASP A 87 -1.89 22.33 -4.19
N LEU A 88 -1.56 21.27 -3.44
CA LEU A 88 -0.26 20.62 -3.51
C LEU A 88 -0.01 19.99 -4.88
N LEU A 89 -1.02 19.40 -5.52
CA LEU A 89 -0.93 18.81 -6.85
C LEU A 89 -0.46 19.85 -7.89
N TYR A 90 -1.06 21.04 -7.87
CA TYR A 90 -0.72 22.11 -8.81
C TYR A 90 0.58 22.84 -8.52
N THR A 91 1.29 22.50 -7.44
CA THR A 91 2.65 23.03 -7.21
C THR A 91 3.71 22.38 -8.09
N ASP A 92 3.44 21.24 -8.71
CA ASP A 92 4.39 20.42 -9.49
C ASP A 92 5.66 20.02 -8.72
N LYS A 93 5.57 19.95 -7.37
CA LYS A 93 6.72 19.69 -6.50
C LYS A 93 6.82 18.25 -6.03
N PHE A 94 5.80 17.43 -6.26
CA PHE A 94 5.67 16.07 -5.77
C PHE A 94 5.64 15.06 -6.90
N ASP A 95 6.15 13.87 -6.63
CA ASP A 95 6.11 12.73 -7.54
C ASP A 95 4.95 11.78 -7.18
N GLY A 96 4.37 11.91 -5.97
CA GLY A 96 3.24 11.10 -5.52
C GLY A 96 2.59 11.59 -4.23
N PHE A 97 1.43 11.00 -3.94
CA PHE A 97 0.60 11.31 -2.78
C PHE A 97 0.33 10.03 -1.98
N CYS A 98 0.44 10.14 -0.67
CA CYS A 98 0.00 9.14 0.29
C CYS A 98 -1.31 9.62 0.93
N ILE A 99 -2.41 8.93 0.68
CA ILE A 99 -3.73 9.24 1.26
C ILE A 99 -4.03 8.18 2.32
N VAL A 100 -4.18 8.62 3.57
CA VAL A 100 -4.39 7.75 4.73
C VAL A 100 -5.82 7.92 5.22
N SER A 101 -6.72 7.10 4.71
CA SER A 101 -8.14 7.04 5.08
C SER A 101 -8.77 5.73 4.62
N SER A 102 -9.91 5.39 5.22
CA SER A 102 -10.75 4.27 4.78
C SER A 102 -12.04 4.75 4.09
N ASP A 103 -12.15 6.06 3.79
CA ASP A 103 -13.35 6.63 3.21
C ASP A 103 -13.30 6.57 1.67
N SER A 104 -14.45 6.20 1.08
CA SER A 104 -14.65 6.17 -0.38
C SER A 104 -14.69 7.56 -1.03
N ASP A 105 -14.92 8.62 -0.26
CA ASP A 105 -15.02 9.99 -0.77
C ASP A 105 -13.70 10.46 -1.39
N PHE A 106 -12.58 9.86 -0.99
CA PHE A 106 -11.26 10.11 -1.58
C PHE A 106 -11.02 9.39 -2.93
N THR A 107 -11.96 8.55 -3.41
CA THR A 107 -11.83 7.84 -4.70
C THR A 107 -11.59 8.81 -5.86
N LYS A 108 -12.36 9.90 -5.93
CA LYS A 108 -12.21 10.91 -7.00
C LYS A 108 -10.90 11.68 -6.89
N LEU A 109 -10.44 11.98 -5.69
CA LEU A 109 -9.15 12.61 -5.46
C LEU A 109 -8.01 11.71 -5.96
N ALA A 110 -8.01 10.43 -5.59
CA ALA A 110 -7.01 9.46 -6.04
C ALA A 110 -6.98 9.37 -7.57
N SER A 111 -8.14 9.23 -8.21
CA SER A 111 -8.24 9.21 -9.68
C SER A 111 -7.69 10.49 -10.31
N ARG A 112 -8.02 11.67 -9.75
CA ARG A 112 -7.55 12.97 -10.28
C ARG A 112 -6.04 13.15 -10.18
N ILE A 113 -5.42 12.70 -9.09
CA ILE A 113 -3.96 12.74 -8.92
C ILE A 113 -3.29 11.82 -9.96
N ARG A 114 -3.82 10.61 -10.18
CA ARG A 114 -3.30 9.68 -11.20
C ARG A 114 -3.47 10.21 -12.63
N GLU A 115 -4.59 10.87 -12.93
CA GLU A 115 -4.81 11.56 -14.22
C GLU A 115 -3.76 12.65 -14.50
N ALA A 116 -3.21 13.26 -13.44
CA ALA A 116 -2.10 14.20 -13.54
C ALA A 116 -0.72 13.53 -13.70
N GLY A 117 -0.68 12.18 -13.74
CA GLY A 117 0.55 11.40 -13.94
C GLY A 117 1.35 11.13 -12.67
N LEU A 118 0.82 11.41 -11.48
CA LEU A 118 1.48 11.18 -10.20
C LEU A 118 1.02 9.88 -9.56
N PHE A 119 1.87 9.29 -8.72
CA PHE A 119 1.54 8.07 -7.99
C PHE A 119 0.62 8.33 -6.80
N VAL A 120 -0.32 7.40 -6.55
CA VAL A 120 -1.19 7.41 -5.38
C VAL A 120 -0.98 6.15 -4.56
N TYR A 121 -0.51 6.35 -3.33
CA TYR A 121 -0.35 5.31 -2.31
C TYR A 121 -1.47 5.45 -1.29
N GLY A 122 -2.45 4.53 -1.31
CA GLY A 122 -3.55 4.50 -0.35
C GLY A 122 -3.19 3.69 0.89
N PHE A 123 -3.63 4.16 2.05
CA PHE A 123 -3.48 3.47 3.34
C PHE A 123 -4.82 3.49 4.07
N GLY A 124 -5.42 2.35 4.33
CA GLY A 124 -6.71 2.26 5.01
C GLY A 124 -6.94 0.88 5.63
N GLU A 125 -8.00 0.77 6.40
CA GLU A 125 -8.39 -0.52 7.00
C GLU A 125 -8.97 -1.48 5.95
N ARG A 126 -9.05 -2.77 6.28
CA ARG A 126 -9.64 -3.81 5.40
C ARG A 126 -11.10 -3.57 5.01
N LYS A 127 -11.80 -2.71 5.76
CA LYS A 127 -13.17 -2.29 5.45
C LYS A 127 -13.26 -1.25 4.32
N THR A 128 -12.12 -0.70 3.87
CA THR A 128 -12.08 0.34 2.82
C THR A 128 -12.76 -0.16 1.56
N PRO A 129 -13.69 0.62 0.98
CA PRO A 129 -14.40 0.24 -0.24
C PRO A 129 -13.45 0.00 -1.42
N GLU A 130 -13.77 -1.03 -2.21
CA GLU A 130 -12.95 -1.46 -3.37
C GLU A 130 -12.74 -0.33 -4.39
N ALA A 131 -13.69 0.59 -4.51
CA ALA A 131 -13.57 1.75 -5.39
C ALA A 131 -12.36 2.62 -5.06
N PHE A 132 -12.12 2.92 -3.78
CA PHE A 132 -10.96 3.71 -3.36
C PHE A 132 -9.66 2.90 -3.48
N VAL A 133 -9.69 1.62 -3.09
CA VAL A 133 -8.54 0.71 -3.24
C VAL A 133 -8.06 0.65 -4.69
N SER A 134 -8.99 0.45 -5.63
CA SER A 134 -8.69 0.35 -7.07
C SER A 134 -8.28 1.68 -7.70
N ALA A 135 -8.64 2.80 -7.10
CA ALA A 135 -8.23 4.13 -7.56
C ALA A 135 -6.75 4.44 -7.24
N CYS A 136 -6.10 3.68 -6.38
CA CYS A 136 -4.70 3.84 -6.01
C CYS A 136 -3.77 3.00 -6.91
N ASP A 137 -2.51 3.43 -7.06
CA ASP A 137 -1.47 2.61 -7.71
C ASP A 137 -0.96 1.53 -6.77
N LYS A 138 -0.97 1.82 -5.45
CA LYS A 138 -0.68 0.87 -4.38
C LYS A 138 -1.61 1.15 -3.21
N PHE A 139 -2.17 0.09 -2.62
CA PHE A 139 -2.96 0.20 -1.39
C PHE A 139 -2.39 -0.71 -0.31
N VAL A 140 -2.19 -0.17 0.89
CA VAL A 140 -1.64 -0.90 2.04
C VAL A 140 -2.68 -0.91 3.15
N PHE A 141 -3.11 -2.10 3.56
CA PHE A 141 -4.00 -2.22 4.71
C PHE A 141 -3.27 -1.91 6.00
N THR A 142 -3.81 -0.97 6.79
CA THR A 142 -3.16 -0.46 8.01
C THR A 142 -2.95 -1.54 9.07
N GLU A 143 -3.68 -2.63 9.02
CA GLU A 143 -3.49 -3.77 9.90
C GLU A 143 -2.10 -4.40 9.79
N VAL A 144 -1.44 -4.30 8.61
CA VAL A 144 -0.08 -4.82 8.44
C VAL A 144 1.01 -3.87 8.96
N LEU A 145 0.62 -2.65 9.37
CA LEU A 145 1.53 -1.60 9.85
C LEU A 145 1.63 -1.52 11.37
N ARG A 146 0.75 -2.19 12.10
CA ARG A 146 0.77 -2.23 13.56
C ARG A 146 2.03 -2.96 14.07
N SER A 147 2.51 -2.59 15.26
CA SER A 147 3.72 -3.16 15.85
C SER A 147 3.64 -4.69 16.00
N LYS A 148 4.83 -5.36 16.03
CA LYS A 148 4.92 -6.82 16.08
C LYS A 148 4.20 -7.44 17.29
N ASP A 149 4.10 -6.73 18.39
CA ASP A 149 3.47 -7.22 19.62
C ASP A 149 1.94 -7.31 19.49
N ASP A 150 1.32 -6.41 18.75
CA ASP A 150 -0.11 -6.43 18.41
C ASP A 150 -0.43 -7.32 17.19
N TYR A 151 0.58 -7.56 16.34
CA TYR A 151 0.42 -8.18 15.03
C TYR A 151 0.55 -9.72 15.07
N SER A 152 1.36 -10.23 16.00
CA SER A 152 1.67 -11.67 16.08
C SER A 152 0.46 -12.54 16.43
N GLU A 153 -0.56 -11.98 17.08
CA GLU A 153 -1.79 -12.74 17.43
C GLU A 153 -2.85 -12.79 16.33
N LYS A 154 -2.88 -11.85 15.36
CA LYS A 154 -4.04 -11.68 14.46
C LYS A 154 -3.88 -12.18 13.03
N ILE A 155 -2.67 -12.25 12.47
CA ILE A 155 -2.48 -12.82 11.12
C ILE A 155 -1.65 -14.11 11.22
N ARG A 156 -2.31 -15.22 11.48
CA ARG A 156 -1.70 -16.54 11.35
C ARG A 156 -1.37 -16.82 9.88
N ARG A 157 -0.18 -17.37 9.60
CA ARG A 157 0.17 -17.89 8.28
C ARG A 157 -0.96 -18.77 7.76
N LYS A 158 -1.53 -18.41 6.61
CA LYS A 158 -2.50 -19.27 5.95
C LYS A 158 -1.81 -20.58 5.53
N THR A 159 -2.42 -21.69 5.83
CA THR A 159 -1.93 -23.03 5.43
C THR A 159 -1.99 -23.20 3.91
N THR A 160 -1.19 -24.12 3.36
CA THR A 160 -1.23 -24.46 1.93
C THR A 160 -2.66 -24.75 1.44
N SER A 161 -3.46 -25.47 2.23
CA SER A 161 -4.86 -25.76 1.90
C SER A 161 -5.70 -24.48 1.87
N GLY A 162 -5.52 -23.57 2.85
CA GLY A 162 -6.20 -22.28 2.88
C GLY A 162 -5.84 -21.38 1.71
N LEU A 163 -4.55 -21.35 1.32
CA LEU A 163 -4.08 -20.59 0.15
C LEU A 163 -4.67 -21.15 -1.16
N LYS A 164 -4.73 -22.47 -1.32
CA LYS A 164 -5.31 -23.11 -2.52
C LYS A 164 -6.81 -22.92 -2.66
N LYS A 165 -7.53 -22.74 -1.54
CA LYS A 165 -8.97 -22.43 -1.54
C LYS A 165 -9.27 -20.96 -1.86
N ASP A 166 -8.30 -20.08 -1.75
CA ASP A 166 -8.44 -18.67 -2.06
C ASP A 166 -8.32 -18.48 -3.60
N THR A 167 -9.48 -18.59 -4.27
CA THR A 167 -9.56 -18.55 -5.74
C THR A 167 -9.03 -17.24 -6.30
N LYS A 168 -9.28 -16.10 -5.64
CA LYS A 168 -8.74 -14.80 -6.06
C LYS A 168 -7.20 -14.82 -6.07
N LEU A 169 -6.59 -15.28 -4.97
CA LEU A 169 -5.14 -15.39 -4.86
C LEU A 169 -4.56 -16.34 -5.91
N VAL A 170 -5.16 -17.54 -6.07
CA VAL A 170 -4.68 -18.56 -7.01
C VAL A 170 -4.71 -18.03 -8.45
N ASN A 171 -5.81 -17.38 -8.85
CA ASN A 171 -5.95 -16.81 -10.18
C ASN A 171 -4.97 -15.65 -10.40
N LEU A 172 -4.85 -14.73 -9.44
CA LEU A 172 -3.91 -13.61 -9.53
C LEU A 172 -2.47 -14.09 -9.73
N LEU A 173 -2.01 -15.04 -8.89
CA LEU A 173 -0.66 -15.58 -9.00
C LEU A 173 -0.43 -16.30 -10.33
N ARG A 174 -1.38 -17.11 -10.79
CA ARG A 174 -1.26 -17.85 -12.05
C ARG A 174 -1.26 -16.93 -13.26
N ASN A 175 -2.17 -15.98 -13.32
CA ASN A 175 -2.25 -15.01 -14.41
C ASN A 175 -0.96 -14.17 -14.49
N ALA A 176 -0.44 -13.74 -13.33
CA ALA A 176 0.81 -12.99 -13.31
C ALA A 176 2.02 -13.81 -13.72
N VAL A 177 2.10 -15.10 -13.33
CA VAL A 177 3.16 -16.01 -13.80
C VAL A 177 3.02 -16.24 -15.29
N GLU A 178 1.81 -16.50 -15.78
CA GLU A 178 1.56 -16.72 -17.21
C GLU A 178 1.95 -15.50 -18.06
N ALA A 179 1.52 -14.32 -17.67
CA ALA A 179 1.80 -13.05 -18.36
C ALA A 179 3.29 -12.65 -18.33
N SER A 180 4.07 -13.23 -17.41
CA SER A 180 5.50 -12.93 -17.24
C SER A 180 6.42 -14.08 -17.67
N SER A 181 5.87 -15.19 -18.18
CA SER A 181 6.63 -16.38 -18.57
C SER A 181 7.30 -16.19 -19.91
N ASP A 182 8.51 -16.75 -20.02
CA ASP A 182 9.19 -16.98 -21.30
C ASP A 182 8.60 -18.19 -22.05
N ASP A 183 9.15 -18.50 -23.23
CA ASP A 183 8.73 -19.64 -24.08
C ASP A 183 8.91 -21.00 -23.38
N SER A 184 9.78 -21.08 -22.38
CA SER A 184 9.99 -22.30 -21.57
C SER A 184 9.00 -22.41 -20.40
N GLY A 185 8.13 -21.42 -20.23
CA GLY A 185 7.11 -21.31 -19.17
C GLY A 185 7.64 -20.86 -17.83
N TRP A 186 8.88 -20.34 -17.76
CA TRP A 186 9.46 -19.77 -16.54
C TRP A 186 9.27 -18.26 -16.48
N ALA A 187 8.85 -17.76 -15.33
CA ALA A 187 8.67 -16.34 -15.05
C ALA A 187 9.62 -15.87 -13.96
N HIS A 188 10.32 -14.77 -14.17
CA HIS A 188 11.13 -14.13 -13.14
C HIS A 188 10.25 -13.54 -12.04
N LEU A 189 10.55 -13.82 -10.78
CA LEU A 189 9.71 -13.43 -9.63
C LEU A 189 9.46 -11.90 -9.54
N ALA A 190 10.45 -11.08 -9.90
CA ALA A 190 10.28 -9.63 -9.90
C ALA A 190 9.28 -9.18 -10.99
N SER A 191 9.30 -9.78 -12.17
CA SER A 191 8.33 -9.51 -13.24
C SER A 191 6.92 -9.94 -12.82
N VAL A 192 6.80 -11.09 -12.15
CA VAL A 192 5.53 -11.55 -11.56
C VAL A 192 5.02 -10.53 -10.53
N GLY A 193 5.89 -10.07 -9.62
CA GLY A 193 5.54 -9.06 -8.64
C GLY A 193 5.07 -7.75 -9.26
N SER A 194 5.77 -7.28 -10.28
CA SER A 194 5.41 -6.07 -11.03
C SER A 194 4.06 -6.21 -11.74
N ASN A 195 3.78 -7.39 -12.29
CA ASN A 195 2.51 -7.69 -12.97
C ASN A 195 1.34 -7.73 -11.95
N ILE A 196 1.55 -8.37 -10.79
CA ILE A 196 0.57 -8.39 -9.69
C ILE A 196 0.24 -6.97 -9.22
N ALA A 197 1.24 -6.13 -9.01
CA ALA A 197 1.04 -4.76 -8.53
C ALA A 197 0.16 -3.92 -9.47
N LYS A 198 0.24 -4.17 -10.79
CA LYS A 198 -0.61 -3.49 -11.78
C LYS A 198 -2.06 -3.99 -11.79
N GLN A 199 -2.31 -5.25 -11.40
CA GLN A 199 -3.63 -5.87 -11.43
C GLN A 199 -4.37 -5.74 -10.09
N ALA A 200 -3.64 -5.74 -8.98
CA ALA A 200 -4.18 -5.76 -7.62
C ALA A 200 -3.35 -4.82 -6.72
N PRO A 201 -3.69 -3.53 -6.66
CA PRO A 201 -2.97 -2.53 -5.86
C PRO A 201 -2.84 -2.94 -4.38
N GLU A 202 -3.87 -3.60 -3.84
CA GLU A 202 -3.95 -4.04 -2.45
C GLU A 202 -3.19 -5.34 -2.15
N PHE A 203 -2.64 -6.00 -3.18
CA PHE A 203 -1.94 -7.26 -2.95
C PHE A 203 -0.67 -7.06 -2.14
N ASP A 204 -0.60 -7.75 -1.01
CA ASP A 204 0.57 -7.82 -0.15
C ASP A 204 0.71 -9.22 0.46
N PRO A 205 1.88 -9.90 0.34
CA PRO A 205 2.10 -11.20 0.96
C PRO A 205 1.86 -11.23 2.47
N ARG A 206 2.05 -10.08 3.15
CA ARG A 206 1.79 -9.93 4.59
C ARG A 206 0.32 -10.15 4.94
N ASN A 207 -0.61 -9.87 4.03
CA ASN A 207 -2.04 -10.16 4.21
C ASN A 207 -2.35 -11.65 4.37
N TYR A 208 -1.41 -12.51 3.97
CA TYR A 208 -1.47 -13.97 4.06
C TYR A 208 -0.53 -14.54 5.13
N GLY A 209 0.17 -13.66 5.88
CA GLY A 209 1.12 -14.02 6.92
C GLY A 209 2.53 -14.36 6.40
N TYR A 210 2.88 -13.95 5.18
CA TYR A 210 4.21 -14.17 4.58
C TYR A 210 4.95 -12.83 4.38
N LYS A 211 6.25 -12.83 4.61
CA LYS A 211 7.07 -11.61 4.49
C LYS A 211 7.34 -11.22 3.03
N LYS A 212 7.45 -12.18 2.14
CA LYS A 212 7.87 -11.99 0.74
C LYS A 212 6.98 -12.79 -0.22
N LEU A 213 6.83 -12.28 -1.45
CA LEU A 213 6.10 -12.95 -2.53
C LEU A 213 6.64 -14.36 -2.80
N GLY A 214 7.95 -14.54 -2.82
CA GLY A 214 8.56 -15.86 -3.05
C GLY A 214 8.19 -16.89 -1.98
N GLU A 215 8.11 -16.47 -0.71
CA GLU A 215 7.67 -17.34 0.40
C GLU A 215 6.18 -17.73 0.22
N LEU A 216 5.33 -16.76 -0.12
CA LEU A 216 3.92 -17.01 -0.37
C LEU A 216 3.74 -17.94 -1.56
N ALA A 217 4.40 -17.68 -2.70
CA ALA A 217 4.34 -18.52 -3.89
C ALA A 217 4.77 -19.96 -3.58
N SER A 218 5.86 -20.13 -2.84
CA SER A 218 6.35 -21.44 -2.37
C SER A 218 5.32 -22.17 -1.51
N ALA A 219 4.69 -21.46 -0.57
CA ALA A 219 3.71 -22.03 0.34
C ALA A 219 2.42 -22.48 -0.36
N THR A 220 2.07 -21.90 -1.52
CA THR A 220 0.93 -22.36 -2.32
C THR A 220 1.14 -23.74 -2.92
N LYS A 221 2.41 -24.14 -3.16
CA LYS A 221 2.81 -25.36 -3.88
C LYS A 221 2.20 -25.50 -5.29
N LEU A 222 1.78 -24.37 -5.89
CA LEU A 222 1.24 -24.33 -7.26
C LEU A 222 2.33 -24.31 -8.32
N PHE A 223 3.51 -23.80 -7.96
CA PHE A 223 4.63 -23.53 -8.88
C PHE A 223 5.82 -24.43 -8.60
N GLN A 224 6.60 -24.71 -9.64
CA GLN A 224 7.99 -25.10 -9.53
C GLN A 224 8.79 -23.82 -9.26
N ILE A 225 9.82 -23.90 -8.42
CA ILE A 225 10.65 -22.75 -8.05
C ILE A 225 12.09 -23.13 -8.30
N GLU A 226 12.81 -22.25 -8.99
CA GLU A 226 14.21 -22.42 -9.32
C GLU A 226 14.98 -21.14 -8.99
N GLU A 227 16.14 -21.30 -8.37
CA GLU A 227 17.08 -20.20 -8.18
C GLU A 227 18.15 -20.27 -9.27
N ARG A 228 18.28 -19.21 -10.06
CA ARG A 228 19.30 -19.09 -11.11
C ARG A 228 20.30 -18.00 -10.77
N ALA A 229 21.59 -18.24 -11.02
CA ALA A 229 22.62 -17.21 -10.85
C ALA A 229 22.40 -16.06 -11.85
N ILE A 230 22.63 -14.82 -11.38
CA ILE A 230 22.60 -13.63 -12.22
C ILE A 230 24.05 -13.19 -12.46
N GLY A 231 24.54 -13.40 -13.70
CA GLY A 231 25.91 -13.02 -14.07
C GLY A 231 27.01 -13.76 -13.29
N VAL A 232 28.18 -13.13 -13.14
CA VAL A 232 29.40 -13.72 -12.52
C VAL A 232 29.46 -13.47 -11.01
N GLY A 233 28.32 -13.30 -10.30
CA GLY A 233 28.27 -12.94 -8.89
C GLY A 233 27.44 -13.90 -8.02
N PRO A 234 27.45 -13.73 -6.68
CA PRO A 234 26.66 -14.54 -5.77
C PRO A 234 25.14 -14.26 -5.85
N SER A 235 24.73 -13.29 -6.64
CA SER A 235 23.32 -12.88 -6.77
C SER A 235 22.51 -13.95 -7.51
N LYS A 236 21.37 -14.33 -6.92
CA LYS A 236 20.44 -15.30 -7.48
C LYS A 236 19.09 -14.66 -7.76
N ALA A 237 18.47 -15.06 -8.86
CA ALA A 237 17.09 -14.75 -9.20
C ALA A 237 16.19 -15.97 -8.96
N ILE A 238 14.97 -15.68 -8.51
CA ILE A 238 13.94 -16.72 -8.33
C ILE A 238 13.05 -16.74 -9.57
N TYR A 239 12.83 -17.92 -10.10
CA TYR A 239 11.94 -18.18 -11.21
C TYR A 239 10.80 -19.10 -10.77
N LEU A 240 9.63 -18.89 -11.35
CA LEU A 240 8.42 -19.65 -11.10
C LEU A 240 7.91 -20.27 -12.42
N LYS A 241 7.46 -21.53 -12.37
CA LYS A 241 6.75 -22.19 -13.47
C LYS A 241 5.48 -22.85 -12.93
N ASP A 242 4.32 -22.63 -13.57
CA ASP A 242 3.06 -23.30 -13.16
C ASP A 242 3.16 -24.80 -13.39
N LYS A 243 2.92 -25.60 -12.36
CA LYS A 243 2.99 -27.08 -12.42
C LYS A 243 2.00 -27.72 -13.39
N ARG A 244 0.98 -26.97 -13.85
CA ARG A 244 0.03 -27.45 -14.87
C ARG A 244 0.59 -27.39 -16.29
N LYS A 245 1.57 -26.52 -16.52
CA LYS A 245 2.25 -26.40 -17.82
C LYS A 245 3.42 -27.39 -17.82
N LYS A 246 3.34 -28.39 -18.69
CA LYS A 246 4.39 -29.36 -18.92
C LYS A 246 5.56 -28.79 -19.71
#